data_1b5bc8a076fcbb655ba63747c69b1e6f
#
_entry.id   1b5bc8a076fcbb655ba63747c69b1e6f
#
_cell.length_a   1.000
_cell.length_b   1.000
_cell.length_c   1.000
_cell.angle_alpha   90.00
_cell.angle_beta   90.00
_cell.angle_gamma   90.00
#
_symmetry.space_group_name_H-M   'P 1'
#
loop_
_entity.id
_entity.type
_entity.pdbx_description
1 polymer ?
#
loop_
_entity_poly.entity_id
_entity_poly.type
_entity_poly.pdbx_seq_one_letter_code
_entity_poly.pdbx_strand_id
1 'polypeptide(L)'
;AMLKYYLLAVPQMAAQMPKLSTEDVTIVQLLGSKNSELHTPSEIIYRIAEKLNARPCLLFAPILVGSTQLKESFQADPAFQEVYEAIRRCDISIAGIGNAARAEELFLQGNVAIKPHLLLEPGQYVAGEIGSHIFDINGNPIRMNIQNHIIAVELEDYRKIPTRIGVAGSEEKLSAIRGAMLGPYINVLITDTRAAKLLCEE
;
A
#
# COMPACT_ATOMS: atom_id res chain seq x y z
N ALA A 1 -0.54 7.74 21.82
CA ALA A 1 -1.50 6.60 21.86
C ALA A 1 -2.33 6.47 20.57
N MET A 2 -2.43 7.52 19.74
CA MET A 2 -3.20 7.52 18.49
C MET A 2 -2.55 6.75 17.33
N LEU A 3 -1.25 6.56 17.33
CA LEU A 3 -0.53 5.89 16.24
C LEU A 3 -0.84 4.39 16.07
N LYS A 4 -1.40 3.74 17.09
CA LYS A 4 -1.67 2.28 17.07
C LYS A 4 -2.83 1.83 16.19
N TYR A 5 -3.74 2.71 15.80
CA TYR A 5 -4.96 2.31 15.09
C TYR A 5 -4.82 2.27 13.56
N TYR A 6 -3.86 2.98 12.98
CA TYR A 6 -3.75 3.15 11.54
C TYR A 6 -3.02 2.01 10.79
N LEU A 7 -2.22 1.22 11.49
CA LEU A 7 -1.40 0.14 10.90
C LEU A 7 -2.06 -1.24 10.96
N LEU A 8 -3.29 -1.37 11.49
CA LEU A 8 -3.81 -2.66 11.95
C LEU A 8 -4.79 -3.36 11.00
N ALA A 9 -5.31 -2.71 9.96
CA ALA A 9 -6.38 -3.33 9.14
C ALA A 9 -5.90 -4.61 8.43
N VAL A 10 -4.81 -4.54 7.68
CA VAL A 10 -4.28 -5.71 6.95
C VAL A 10 -3.66 -6.76 7.89
N PRO A 11 -2.84 -6.41 8.90
CA PRO A 11 -2.37 -7.37 9.91
C PRO A 11 -3.49 -8.06 10.68
N GLN A 12 -4.56 -7.34 11.05
CA GLN A 12 -5.71 -7.92 11.74
C GLN A 12 -6.50 -8.85 10.83
N MET A 13 -6.74 -8.45 9.58
CA MET A 13 -7.34 -9.31 8.57
C MET A 13 -6.54 -10.60 8.42
N ALA A 14 -5.21 -10.51 8.23
CA ALA A 14 -4.34 -11.67 8.12
C ALA A 14 -4.39 -12.58 9.35
N ALA A 15 -4.51 -12.00 10.55
CA ALA A 15 -4.65 -12.75 11.80
C ALA A 15 -5.96 -13.54 11.88
N GLN A 16 -7.05 -12.98 11.35
CA GLN A 16 -8.40 -13.59 11.39
C GLN A 16 -8.69 -14.49 10.19
N MET A 17 -7.84 -14.53 9.19
CA MET A 17 -8.01 -15.43 8.04
C MET A 17 -8.10 -16.87 8.49
N PRO A 18 -9.04 -17.68 7.95
CA PRO A 18 -9.08 -19.11 8.21
C PRO A 18 -7.86 -19.80 7.61
N LYS A 19 -7.50 -20.95 8.16
CA LYS A 19 -6.51 -21.84 7.52
C LYS A 19 -7.18 -22.54 6.35
N LEU A 20 -6.63 -22.35 5.16
CA LEU A 20 -7.06 -22.98 3.92
C LEU A 20 -5.85 -23.64 3.27
N SER A 21 -6.04 -24.78 2.66
CA SER A 21 -5.01 -25.37 1.80
C SER A 21 -5.30 -24.95 0.36
N THR A 22 -4.43 -24.14 -0.20
CA THR A 22 -4.51 -23.71 -1.59
C THR A 22 -3.37 -24.34 -2.36
N GLU A 23 -3.62 -24.71 -3.61
CA GLU A 23 -2.58 -25.20 -4.53
C GLU A 23 -2.10 -24.05 -5.40
N ASP A 24 -0.78 -23.97 -5.64
CA ASP A 24 -0.13 -23.03 -6.57
C ASP A 24 -0.36 -21.54 -6.28
N VAL A 25 -0.62 -21.16 -5.02
CA VAL A 25 -0.74 -19.75 -4.64
C VAL A 25 0.61 -19.19 -4.20
N THR A 26 0.94 -18.00 -4.70
CA THR A 26 2.09 -17.21 -4.25
C THR A 26 1.60 -15.90 -3.63
N ILE A 27 2.12 -15.56 -2.46
CA ILE A 27 1.83 -14.28 -1.79
C ILE A 27 3.05 -13.39 -1.97
N VAL A 28 2.90 -12.32 -2.76
CA VAL A 28 4.00 -11.41 -3.08
C VAL A 28 3.88 -10.09 -2.32
N GLN A 29 5.02 -9.60 -1.86
CA GLN A 29 5.15 -8.30 -1.22
C GLN A 29 5.20 -7.18 -2.28
N LEU A 30 4.29 -6.19 -2.19
CA LEU A 30 4.16 -5.10 -3.16
C LEU A 30 5.06 -3.88 -2.90
N LEU A 31 5.62 -3.75 -1.69
CA LEU A 31 6.44 -2.60 -1.29
C LEU A 31 7.57 -3.02 -0.36
N GLY A 32 8.66 -2.26 -0.38
CA GLY A 32 9.79 -2.46 0.52
C GLY A 32 9.40 -2.31 2.00
N SER A 33 10.31 -2.67 2.90
CA SER A 33 10.08 -2.70 4.34
C SER A 33 10.76 -1.53 5.04
N LYS A 34 10.21 -1.12 6.19
CA LYS A 34 10.83 -0.21 7.17
C LYS A 34 11.40 -0.98 8.35
N ASN A 35 12.50 -0.50 8.88
CA ASN A 35 13.17 -1.13 10.04
C ASN A 35 12.47 -0.89 11.40
N SER A 36 11.44 -0.04 11.47
CA SER A 36 10.83 0.41 12.73
C SER A 36 9.34 0.07 12.87
N GLU A 37 8.78 -0.79 12.04
CA GLU A 37 7.36 -1.12 12.10
C GLU A 37 7.09 -2.27 13.07
N LEU A 38 5.99 -2.14 13.87
CA LEU A 38 5.51 -3.20 14.78
C LEU A 38 5.06 -4.47 14.04
N HIS A 39 4.63 -4.31 12.78
CA HIS A 39 4.31 -5.38 11.85
C HIS A 39 4.92 -5.06 10.51
N THR A 40 5.99 -5.74 10.19
CA THR A 40 6.65 -5.56 8.90
C THR A 40 5.79 -6.14 7.77
N PRO A 41 5.85 -5.60 6.55
CA PRO A 41 5.20 -6.20 5.39
C PRO A 41 5.54 -7.69 5.25
N SER A 42 6.79 -8.08 5.50
CA SER A 42 7.22 -9.46 5.43
C SER A 42 6.50 -10.38 6.42
N GLU A 43 6.27 -9.93 7.67
CA GLU A 43 5.49 -10.71 8.66
C GLU A 43 4.05 -10.95 8.21
N ILE A 44 3.43 -9.94 7.58
CA ILE A 44 2.08 -10.06 7.03
C ILE A 44 2.05 -11.09 5.91
N ILE A 45 3.02 -11.03 4.98
CA ILE A 45 3.15 -11.99 3.88
C ILE A 45 3.33 -13.41 4.41
N TYR A 46 4.24 -13.63 5.37
CA TYR A 46 4.44 -14.95 5.98
C TYR A 46 3.17 -15.47 6.67
N ARG A 47 2.45 -14.61 7.41
CA ARG A 47 1.22 -14.98 8.10
C ARG A 47 0.11 -15.40 7.13
N ILE A 48 -0.06 -14.66 6.04
CA ILE A 48 -1.04 -15.00 5.00
C ILE A 48 -0.63 -16.29 4.29
N ALA A 49 0.65 -16.42 3.93
CA ALA A 49 1.18 -17.61 3.28
C ALA A 49 1.00 -18.88 4.14
N GLU A 50 1.27 -18.79 5.45
CA GLU A 50 1.02 -19.90 6.40
C GLU A 50 -0.48 -20.27 6.45
N LYS A 51 -1.38 -19.27 6.51
CA LYS A 51 -2.83 -19.50 6.56
C LYS A 51 -3.37 -20.18 5.31
N LEU A 52 -2.80 -19.87 4.16
CA LEU A 52 -3.24 -20.36 2.86
C LEU A 52 -2.43 -21.56 2.35
N ASN A 53 -1.42 -22.01 3.09
CA ASN A 53 -0.43 -23.00 2.62
C ASN A 53 0.19 -22.57 1.28
N ALA A 54 0.53 -21.28 1.15
CA ALA A 54 1.01 -20.65 -0.06
C ALA A 54 2.51 -20.33 -0.01
N ARG A 55 3.13 -20.08 -1.15
CA ARG A 55 4.55 -19.68 -1.24
C ARG A 55 4.72 -18.18 -0.98
N PRO A 56 5.51 -17.75 0.02
CA PRO A 56 5.84 -16.35 0.20
C PRO A 56 6.90 -15.89 -0.83
N CYS A 57 6.72 -14.69 -1.40
CA CYS A 57 7.68 -14.03 -2.28
C CYS A 57 7.93 -12.61 -1.76
N LEU A 58 9.10 -12.38 -1.19
CA LEU A 58 9.42 -11.18 -0.41
C LEU A 58 10.29 -10.20 -1.21
N LEU A 59 9.98 -8.92 -1.08
CA LEU A 59 10.78 -7.81 -1.58
C LEU A 59 11.76 -7.36 -0.47
N PHE A 60 12.94 -7.97 -0.41
CA PHE A 60 13.99 -7.64 0.56
C PHE A 60 14.69 -6.33 0.22
N ALA A 61 13.95 -5.24 0.19
CA ALA A 61 14.45 -3.91 -0.07
C ALA A 61 13.89 -2.91 0.94
N PRO A 62 14.62 -1.81 1.25
CA PRO A 62 14.04 -0.72 2.02
C PRO A 62 12.93 -0.06 1.23
N ILE A 63 11.88 0.43 1.92
CA ILE A 63 10.78 1.16 1.24
C ILE A 63 11.28 2.49 0.63
N LEU A 64 12.28 3.11 1.23
CA LEU A 64 12.81 4.41 0.80
C LEU A 64 14.32 4.35 0.62
N VAL A 65 14.79 4.84 -0.51
CA VAL A 65 16.22 4.91 -0.88
C VAL A 65 16.68 6.34 -1.08
N GLY A 66 17.99 6.55 -0.98
CA GLY A 66 18.60 7.89 -1.02
C GLY A 66 18.63 8.57 -2.40
N SER A 67 18.42 7.83 -3.48
CA SER A 67 18.45 8.39 -4.84
C SER A 67 17.61 7.59 -5.81
N THR A 68 17.19 8.23 -6.90
CA THR A 68 16.48 7.59 -8.03
C THR A 68 17.36 6.50 -8.67
N GLN A 69 18.66 6.74 -8.83
CA GLN A 69 19.59 5.75 -9.38
C GLN A 69 19.64 4.48 -8.54
N LEU A 70 19.56 4.61 -7.22
CA LEU A 70 19.54 3.45 -6.34
C LEU A 70 18.23 2.67 -6.48
N LYS A 71 17.08 3.35 -6.61
CA LYS A 71 15.80 2.70 -6.93
C LYS A 71 15.89 1.92 -8.24
N GLU A 72 16.38 2.56 -9.30
CA GLU A 72 16.55 1.94 -10.61
C GLU A 72 17.48 0.73 -10.56
N SER A 73 18.55 0.81 -9.76
CA SER A 73 19.47 -0.31 -9.54
C SER A 73 18.77 -1.51 -8.90
N PHE A 74 17.93 -1.29 -7.88
CA PHE A 74 17.12 -2.37 -7.29
C PHE A 74 16.15 -2.98 -8.31
N GLN A 75 15.51 -2.14 -9.11
CA GLN A 75 14.54 -2.60 -10.12
C GLN A 75 15.21 -3.39 -11.26
N ALA A 76 16.44 -3.07 -11.60
CA ALA A 76 17.20 -3.72 -12.67
C ALA A 76 17.97 -4.96 -12.20
N ASP A 77 18.20 -5.13 -10.90
CA ASP A 77 19.01 -6.20 -10.36
C ASP A 77 18.32 -7.58 -10.55
N PRO A 78 19.02 -8.58 -11.11
CA PRO A 78 18.47 -9.92 -11.30
C PRO A 78 17.93 -10.57 -10.01
N ALA A 79 18.49 -10.24 -8.85
CA ALA A 79 18.02 -10.77 -7.56
C ALA A 79 16.56 -10.37 -7.22
N PHE A 80 16.05 -9.28 -7.80
CA PHE A 80 14.68 -8.80 -7.58
C PHE A 80 13.72 -9.13 -8.73
N GLN A 81 14.22 -9.66 -9.86
CA GLN A 81 13.38 -9.91 -11.03
C GLN A 81 12.23 -10.88 -10.74
N GLU A 82 12.48 -11.95 -9.96
CA GLU A 82 11.42 -12.90 -9.58
C GLU A 82 10.25 -12.21 -8.87
N VAL A 83 10.55 -11.28 -7.95
CA VAL A 83 9.54 -10.54 -7.21
C VAL A 83 8.75 -9.60 -8.13
N TYR A 84 9.43 -8.83 -8.98
CA TYR A 84 8.77 -7.93 -9.92
C TYR A 84 7.94 -8.68 -10.97
N GLU A 85 8.39 -9.86 -11.41
CA GLU A 85 7.58 -10.72 -12.27
C GLU A 85 6.35 -11.27 -11.55
N ALA A 86 6.48 -11.68 -10.29
CA ALA A 86 5.36 -12.12 -9.47
C ALA A 86 4.34 -10.98 -9.28
N ILE A 87 4.81 -9.74 -9.03
CA ILE A 87 3.95 -8.55 -8.94
C ILE A 87 3.16 -8.34 -10.25
N ARG A 88 3.82 -8.40 -11.40
CA ARG A 88 3.15 -8.21 -12.71
C ARG A 88 2.13 -9.29 -13.06
N ARG A 89 2.23 -10.46 -12.42
CA ARG A 89 1.28 -11.59 -12.60
C ARG A 89 0.24 -11.67 -11.50
N CYS A 90 0.17 -10.70 -10.58
CA CYS A 90 -0.82 -10.71 -9.51
C CYS A 90 -2.24 -10.68 -10.07
N ASP A 91 -3.09 -11.58 -9.60
CA ASP A 91 -4.53 -11.59 -9.87
C ASP A 91 -5.31 -10.79 -8.84
N ILE A 92 -4.81 -10.76 -7.60
CA ILE A 92 -5.46 -10.12 -6.46
C ILE A 92 -4.45 -9.31 -5.67
N SER A 93 -4.75 -8.03 -5.40
CA SER A 93 -4.04 -7.24 -4.40
C SER A 93 -4.92 -6.98 -3.17
N ILE A 94 -4.31 -6.95 -2.00
CA ILE A 94 -4.95 -6.56 -0.75
C ILE A 94 -4.09 -5.47 -0.11
N ALA A 95 -4.65 -4.28 0.05
CA ALA A 95 -3.93 -3.14 0.60
C ALA A 95 -4.78 -2.34 1.59
N GLY A 96 -4.13 -1.79 2.60
CA GLY A 96 -4.75 -0.81 3.49
C GLY A 96 -4.87 0.54 2.80
N ILE A 97 -5.97 1.28 3.06
CA ILE A 97 -6.10 2.67 2.62
C ILE A 97 -5.69 3.57 3.78
N GLY A 98 -4.66 4.39 3.59
CA GLY A 98 -4.19 5.42 4.50
C GLY A 98 -4.87 6.76 4.19
N ASN A 99 -5.08 7.59 5.22
CA ASN A 99 -5.52 8.99 5.05
C ASN A 99 -4.34 9.95 4.81
N ALA A 100 -4.61 11.24 4.67
CA ALA A 100 -3.59 12.27 4.45
C ALA A 100 -2.47 12.27 5.51
N ALA A 101 -2.81 12.07 6.79
CA ALA A 101 -1.82 12.01 7.88
C ALA A 101 -0.86 10.81 7.70
N ARG A 102 -1.34 9.68 7.19
CA ARG A 102 -0.50 8.52 6.87
C ARG A 102 0.42 8.80 5.69
N ALA A 103 -0.09 9.48 4.66
CA ALA A 103 0.74 9.88 3.53
C ALA A 103 1.89 10.80 4.01
N GLU A 104 1.60 11.77 4.86
CA GLU A 104 2.60 12.65 5.45
C GLU A 104 3.65 11.87 6.28
N GLU A 105 3.21 10.89 7.08
CA GLU A 105 4.10 10.04 7.85
C GLU A 105 5.09 9.25 6.98
N LEU A 106 4.66 8.75 5.81
CA LEU A 106 5.53 8.08 4.87
C LEU A 106 6.70 8.98 4.42
N PHE A 107 6.45 10.29 4.29
CA PHE A 107 7.46 11.26 3.88
C PHE A 107 8.38 11.69 5.02
N LEU A 108 7.83 11.87 6.23
CA LEU A 108 8.61 12.34 7.38
C LEU A 108 9.56 11.28 7.95
N GLN A 109 9.26 10.01 7.80
CA GLN A 109 10.05 8.91 8.37
C GLN A 109 11.24 8.48 7.50
N GLY A 110 11.34 8.96 6.27
CA GLY A 110 12.57 8.85 5.51
C GLY A 110 13.57 9.89 6.03
N ASN A 111 14.80 9.50 6.37
CA ASN A 111 15.94 10.42 6.60
C ASN A 111 16.31 11.24 5.34
N VAL A 112 15.41 11.35 4.39
CA VAL A 112 15.54 12.22 3.23
C VAL A 112 15.10 13.60 3.70
N ALA A 113 15.99 14.58 3.61
CA ALA A 113 15.75 15.98 4.02
C ALA A 113 14.74 16.69 3.11
N ILE A 114 13.61 16.05 2.84
CA ILE A 114 12.53 16.57 1.99
C ILE A 114 11.45 17.12 2.93
N LYS A 115 11.24 18.42 2.86
CA LYS A 115 10.18 19.06 3.63
C LYS A 115 8.83 18.79 2.96
N PRO A 116 7.86 18.15 3.65
CA PRO A 116 6.59 17.70 3.03
C PRO A 116 5.81 18.80 2.30
N HIS A 117 5.80 20.02 2.85
CA HIS A 117 5.09 21.17 2.26
C HIS A 117 5.71 21.68 0.93
N LEU A 118 6.89 21.22 0.57
CA LEU A 118 7.53 21.54 -0.73
C LEU A 118 7.17 20.55 -1.83
N LEU A 119 6.34 19.54 -1.52
CA LEU A 119 6.07 18.41 -2.39
C LEU A 119 4.72 18.51 -3.09
N LEU A 120 3.83 19.39 -2.65
CA LEU A 120 2.51 19.58 -3.23
C LEU A 120 2.47 20.87 -4.04
N GLU A 121 1.87 20.83 -5.21
CA GLU A 121 1.51 22.02 -5.96
C GLU A 121 0.46 22.84 -5.19
N PRO A 122 0.46 24.18 -5.34
CA PRO A 122 -0.54 25.03 -4.72
C PRO A 122 -1.96 24.56 -5.06
N GLY A 123 -2.78 24.31 -4.04
CA GLY A 123 -4.16 23.84 -4.20
C GLY A 123 -4.33 22.33 -4.31
N GLN A 124 -3.27 21.54 -4.27
CA GLN A 124 -3.36 20.08 -4.15
C GLN A 124 -3.58 19.66 -2.70
N TYR A 125 -4.56 18.80 -2.47
CA TYR A 125 -4.88 18.24 -1.17
C TYR A 125 -4.84 16.70 -1.24
N VAL A 126 -4.04 16.09 -0.39
CA VAL A 126 -3.98 14.64 -0.26
C VAL A 126 -5.23 14.15 0.45
N ALA A 127 -6.01 13.29 -0.18
CA ALA A 127 -7.11 12.57 0.47
C ALA A 127 -6.63 11.28 1.12
N GLY A 128 -5.73 10.56 0.45
CA GLY A 128 -5.23 9.29 0.97
C GLY A 128 -4.06 8.71 0.19
N GLU A 129 -3.67 7.51 0.62
CA GLU A 129 -2.65 6.70 -0.02
C GLU A 129 -3.04 5.21 -0.04
N ILE A 130 -2.54 4.47 -1.00
CA ILE A 130 -2.62 3.02 -1.09
C ILE A 130 -1.36 2.46 -1.76
N GLY A 131 -0.68 1.53 -1.10
CA GLY A 131 0.54 0.95 -1.63
C GLY A 131 1.63 1.97 -1.99
N SER A 132 1.74 3.08 -1.23
CA SER A 132 2.59 4.25 -1.48
C SER A 132 2.13 5.19 -2.62
N HIS A 133 1.03 4.92 -3.27
CA HIS A 133 0.43 5.81 -4.26
C HIS A 133 -0.52 6.80 -3.59
N ILE A 134 -0.27 8.08 -3.81
CA ILE A 134 -1.01 9.19 -3.19
C ILE A 134 -2.00 9.75 -4.17
N PHE A 135 -3.18 10.13 -3.67
CA PHE A 135 -4.26 10.63 -4.50
C PHE A 135 -5.09 11.72 -3.78
N ASP A 136 -5.79 12.51 -4.59
CA ASP A 136 -6.76 13.50 -4.13
C ASP A 136 -8.15 12.89 -3.88
N ILE A 137 -9.11 13.71 -3.45
CA ILE A 137 -10.48 13.28 -3.15
C ILE A 137 -11.23 12.74 -4.39
N ASN A 138 -10.81 13.12 -5.59
CA ASN A 138 -11.39 12.66 -6.85
C ASN A 138 -10.69 11.39 -7.38
N GLY A 139 -9.68 10.90 -6.66
CA GLY A 139 -8.89 9.73 -7.05
C GLY A 139 -7.82 10.02 -8.09
N ASN A 140 -7.51 11.29 -8.37
CA ASN A 140 -6.41 11.64 -9.24
C ASN A 140 -5.07 11.39 -8.54
N PRO A 141 -4.10 10.77 -9.21
CA PRO A 141 -2.80 10.54 -8.60
C PRO A 141 -2.05 11.85 -8.38
N ILE A 142 -1.54 12.03 -7.18
CA ILE A 142 -0.65 13.14 -6.85
C ILE A 142 0.78 12.64 -7.00
N ARG A 143 1.50 13.19 -7.99
CA ARG A 143 2.90 12.87 -8.21
C ARG A 143 3.78 13.75 -7.36
N MET A 144 4.70 13.14 -6.64
CA MET A 144 5.65 13.82 -5.76
C MET A 144 7.05 13.28 -6.02
N ASN A 145 8.06 14.13 -5.90
CA ASN A 145 9.45 13.72 -6.14
C ASN A 145 9.91 12.55 -5.27
N ILE A 146 9.33 12.39 -4.07
CA ILE A 146 9.67 11.29 -3.17
C ILE A 146 9.32 9.92 -3.75
N GLN A 147 8.32 9.81 -4.63
CA GLN A 147 7.95 8.55 -5.27
C GLN A 147 9.09 7.97 -6.11
N ASN A 148 9.99 8.84 -6.60
CA ASN A 148 11.21 8.43 -7.30
C ASN A 148 12.24 7.74 -6.37
N HIS A 149 12.00 7.76 -5.07
CA HIS A 149 12.82 7.14 -4.03
C HIS A 149 12.13 5.95 -3.35
N ILE A 150 10.89 5.66 -3.68
CA ILE A 150 10.11 4.57 -3.06
C ILE A 150 10.26 3.29 -3.88
N ILE A 151 10.65 2.21 -3.21
CA ILE A 151 10.66 0.86 -3.77
C ILE A 151 9.31 0.22 -3.47
N ALA A 152 8.47 0.16 -4.48
CA ALA A 152 7.12 -0.41 -4.43
C ALA A 152 6.70 -0.84 -5.84
N VAL A 153 5.54 -1.51 -5.93
CA VAL A 153 4.87 -1.71 -7.23
C VAL A 153 4.61 -0.37 -7.90
N GLU A 154 4.89 -0.26 -9.19
CA GLU A 154 4.57 0.95 -9.95
C GLU A 154 3.05 1.07 -10.14
N LEU A 155 2.54 2.32 -10.22
CA LEU A 155 1.09 2.57 -10.29
C LEU A 155 0.45 1.90 -11.52
N GLU A 156 1.14 1.94 -12.65
CA GLU A 156 0.69 1.32 -13.89
C GLU A 156 0.53 -0.21 -13.75
N ASP A 157 1.44 -0.87 -13.04
CA ASP A 157 1.36 -2.32 -12.80
C ASP A 157 0.32 -2.65 -11.72
N TYR A 158 0.23 -1.83 -10.67
CA TYR A 158 -0.82 -1.98 -9.66
C TYR A 158 -2.23 -1.92 -10.27
N ARG A 159 -2.47 -0.99 -11.18
CA ARG A 159 -3.76 -0.81 -11.87
C ARG A 159 -4.15 -1.97 -12.79
N LYS A 160 -3.18 -2.73 -13.28
CA LYS A 160 -3.42 -3.93 -14.11
C LYS A 160 -3.89 -5.13 -13.30
N ILE A 161 -3.71 -5.14 -11.98
CA ILE A 161 -4.16 -6.24 -11.13
C ILE A 161 -5.71 -6.32 -11.22
N PRO A 162 -6.27 -7.47 -11.64
CA PRO A 162 -7.70 -7.59 -11.90
C PRO A 162 -8.57 -7.31 -10.67
N THR A 163 -8.20 -7.87 -9.52
CA THR A 163 -8.95 -7.67 -8.26
C THR A 163 -8.08 -6.86 -7.29
N ARG A 164 -8.54 -5.66 -6.95
CA ARG A 164 -7.84 -4.77 -6.03
C ARG A 164 -8.70 -4.50 -4.81
N ILE A 165 -8.36 -5.16 -3.69
CA ILE A 165 -9.10 -5.10 -2.44
C ILE A 165 -8.48 -4.01 -1.55
N GLY A 166 -9.26 -2.97 -1.26
CA GLY A 166 -8.93 -1.96 -0.26
C GLY A 166 -9.54 -2.32 1.09
N VAL A 167 -8.74 -2.26 2.15
CA VAL A 167 -9.19 -2.53 3.53
C VAL A 167 -9.03 -1.26 4.35
N ALA A 168 -10.13 -0.64 4.73
CA ALA A 168 -10.14 0.55 5.56
C ALA A 168 -11.49 0.72 6.26
N GLY A 169 -11.48 1.35 7.42
CA GLY A 169 -12.68 1.71 8.17
C GLY A 169 -12.45 2.97 8.97
N SER A 170 -13.46 3.46 9.64
CA SER A 170 -13.61 4.70 10.39
C SER A 170 -13.96 5.94 9.55
N GLU A 171 -14.66 6.88 10.20
CA GLU A 171 -15.08 8.14 9.57
C GLU A 171 -13.91 9.00 9.10
N GLU A 172 -12.79 8.96 9.81
CA GLU A 172 -11.58 9.73 9.48
C GLU A 172 -10.96 9.32 8.14
N LYS A 173 -11.37 8.18 7.58
CA LYS A 173 -10.86 7.64 6.31
C LYS A 173 -11.84 7.78 5.15
N LEU A 174 -13.03 8.36 5.34
CA LEU A 174 -14.03 8.46 4.29
C LEU A 174 -13.52 9.12 3.03
N SER A 175 -12.84 10.26 3.16
CA SER A 175 -12.25 10.95 2.00
C SER A 175 -11.22 10.08 1.27
N ALA A 176 -10.39 9.36 2.01
CA ALA A 176 -9.40 8.44 1.44
C ALA A 176 -10.07 7.25 0.75
N ILE A 177 -11.10 6.66 1.37
CA ILE A 177 -11.87 5.55 0.79
C ILE A 177 -12.54 6.01 -0.52
N ARG A 178 -13.17 7.19 -0.53
CA ARG A 178 -13.79 7.76 -1.74
C ARG A 178 -12.77 7.98 -2.85
N GLY A 179 -11.68 8.65 -2.54
CA GLY A 179 -10.60 8.86 -3.51
C GLY A 179 -10.08 7.53 -4.08
N ALA A 180 -9.93 6.50 -3.24
CA ALA A 180 -9.51 5.18 -3.69
C ALA A 180 -10.55 4.46 -4.58
N MET A 181 -11.85 4.70 -4.34
CA MET A 181 -12.96 4.14 -5.15
C MET A 181 -13.14 4.90 -6.48
N LEU A 182 -13.04 6.22 -6.46
CA LEU A 182 -13.17 7.06 -7.67
C LEU A 182 -11.96 6.91 -8.59
N GLY A 183 -10.78 6.79 -8.01
CA GLY A 183 -9.58 6.44 -8.75
C GLY A 183 -9.49 4.93 -9.01
N PRO A 184 -8.67 4.48 -9.96
CA PRO A 184 -8.53 3.06 -10.28
C PRO A 184 -7.61 2.32 -9.27
N TYR A 185 -7.78 2.57 -7.96
CA TYR A 185 -6.94 1.96 -6.92
C TYR A 185 -7.57 0.69 -6.35
N ILE A 186 -8.90 0.66 -6.21
CA ILE A 186 -9.63 -0.49 -5.72
C ILE A 186 -10.86 -0.76 -6.57
N ASN A 187 -11.31 -2.01 -6.59
CA ASN A 187 -12.60 -2.42 -7.14
C ASN A 187 -13.37 -3.33 -6.17
N VAL A 188 -12.77 -3.62 -5.01
CA VAL A 188 -13.43 -4.26 -3.87
C VAL A 188 -13.07 -3.47 -2.61
N LEU A 189 -14.05 -3.17 -1.78
CA LEU A 189 -13.85 -2.48 -0.50
C LEU A 189 -14.27 -3.39 0.65
N ILE A 190 -13.38 -3.57 1.62
CA ILE A 190 -13.70 -4.17 2.92
C ILE A 190 -13.66 -3.04 3.95
N THR A 191 -14.82 -2.74 4.55
CA THR A 191 -14.98 -1.63 5.48
C THR A 191 -15.93 -1.97 6.63
N ASP A 192 -15.99 -1.11 7.65
CA ASP A 192 -16.95 -1.25 8.73
C ASP A 192 -18.34 -0.71 8.35
N THR A 193 -19.36 -1.13 9.11
CA THR A 193 -20.77 -0.78 8.84
C THR A 193 -21.02 0.73 8.90
N ARG A 194 -20.30 1.48 9.74
CA ARG A 194 -20.48 2.94 9.88
C ARG A 194 -19.92 3.66 8.67
N ALA A 195 -18.70 3.33 8.27
CA ALA A 195 -18.11 3.88 7.05
C ALA A 195 -18.93 3.52 5.81
N ALA A 196 -19.42 2.26 5.71
CA ALA A 196 -20.27 1.83 4.60
C ALA A 196 -21.57 2.66 4.50
N LYS A 197 -22.25 2.90 5.61
CA LYS A 197 -23.45 3.74 5.64
C LYS A 197 -23.17 5.16 5.15
N LEU A 198 -22.16 5.81 5.70
CA LEU A 198 -21.79 7.18 5.33
C LEU A 198 -21.35 7.32 3.86
N LEU A 199 -20.72 6.28 3.30
CA LEU A 199 -20.36 6.27 1.88
C LEU A 199 -21.58 6.13 0.94
N CYS A 200 -22.70 5.58 1.43
CA CYS A 200 -23.94 5.41 0.67
C CYS A 200 -24.94 6.56 0.84
N GLU A 201 -24.80 7.41 1.86
CA GLU A 201 -25.73 8.50 2.18
C GLU A 201 -25.43 9.80 1.43
N GLU A 202 -24.35 9.85 0.68
CA GLU A 202 -23.93 10.99 -0.15
C GLU A 202 -23.95 10.63 -1.64
#